data_656f2666268b00ab80100348001caf34
#
_entry.id   656f2666268b00ab80100348001caf34
#
_cell.length_a   1.000
_cell.length_b   1.000
_cell.length_c   1.000
_cell.angle_alpha   90.00
_cell.angle_beta   90.00
_cell.angle_gamma   90.00
#
_symmetry.space_group_name_H-M   'P 1'
#
loop_
_entity.id
_entity.type
_entity.pdbx_description
1 polymer ?
#
loop_
_entity_poly.entity_id
_entity_poly.type
_entity_poly.pdbx_seq_one_letter_code
_entity_poly.pdbx_strand_id
1 'polypeptide(L)'
;MSRLRALFWVPLCLLIASFCQAVEVPLGDGYRIVYSAFNSTFLQPEVAKSYQLRRSRDAGLVNIAVVDSDNRTHSAELSGLASNIFQQQRTLEFLTIDEGDAIYYLAPFKIDGESFLSFDITVTAAQLAPRTFNFKKRFYEE
;
A
#
# COMPACT_ATOMS: atom_id res chain seq x y z
N MET A 1 16.61 -16.06 -37.00
CA MET A 1 15.23 -15.84 -36.61
C MET A 1 15.17 -15.46 -35.12
N SER A 2 14.86 -14.22 -34.88
CA SER A 2 14.73 -13.74 -33.52
C SER A 2 13.48 -14.36 -32.89
N ARG A 3 13.68 -15.22 -31.93
CA ARG A 3 12.61 -15.64 -31.06
C ARG A 3 12.42 -14.56 -30.06
N LEU A 4 11.27 -13.89 -30.09
CA LEU A 4 10.81 -13.05 -29.03
C LEU A 4 10.83 -13.87 -27.74
N ARG A 5 11.83 -13.64 -26.95
CA ARG A 5 11.72 -13.95 -25.53
C ARG A 5 10.79 -12.92 -24.96
N ALA A 6 9.52 -13.25 -24.95
CA ALA A 6 8.58 -12.55 -24.11
C ALA A 6 9.06 -12.73 -22.68
N LEU A 7 9.84 -11.78 -22.19
CA LEU A 7 10.03 -11.64 -20.78
C LEU A 7 8.64 -11.29 -20.23
N PHE A 8 8.00 -12.29 -19.66
CA PHE A 8 6.85 -12.08 -18.81
C PHE A 8 7.33 -11.40 -17.53
N TRP A 9 7.54 -10.12 -17.63
CA TRP A 9 7.50 -9.25 -16.49
C TRP A 9 6.04 -9.15 -16.11
N VAL A 10 5.58 -10.09 -15.30
CA VAL A 10 4.32 -9.93 -14.61
C VAL A 10 4.61 -8.88 -13.55
N PRO A 11 4.15 -7.64 -13.71
CA PRO A 11 4.37 -6.65 -12.68
C PRO A 11 3.72 -7.18 -11.40
N LEU A 12 4.45 -7.12 -10.33
CA LEU A 12 4.00 -7.48 -8.98
C LEU A 12 2.64 -6.84 -8.63
N CYS A 13 2.33 -5.70 -9.26
CA CYS A 13 1.03 -5.04 -9.22
C CYS A 13 -0.16 -5.94 -9.55
N LEU A 14 -0.02 -6.86 -10.50
CA LEU A 14 -1.13 -7.72 -10.91
C LEU A 14 -1.51 -8.75 -9.86
N LEU A 15 -0.57 -9.14 -9.02
CA LEU A 15 -0.81 -10.12 -7.98
C LEU A 15 -1.47 -9.51 -6.73
N ILE A 16 -1.21 -8.24 -6.47
CA ILE A 16 -1.84 -7.52 -5.36
C ILE A 16 -3.23 -7.02 -5.77
N ALA A 17 -3.41 -6.63 -7.03
CA ALA A 17 -4.67 -6.07 -7.52
C ALA A 17 -5.81 -7.08 -7.60
N SER A 18 -5.50 -8.39 -7.61
CA SER A 18 -6.53 -9.42 -7.78
C SER A 18 -7.39 -9.65 -6.53
N PHE A 19 -6.94 -9.22 -5.36
CA PHE A 19 -7.61 -9.54 -4.09
C PHE A 19 -7.95 -8.33 -3.23
N CYS A 20 -7.51 -7.14 -3.60
CA CYS A 20 -7.75 -5.92 -2.84
C CYS A 20 -8.43 -4.88 -3.71
N GLN A 21 -9.57 -4.39 -3.26
CA GLN A 21 -10.21 -3.23 -3.88
C GLN A 21 -9.35 -2.00 -3.57
N ALA A 22 -8.58 -1.55 -4.56
CA ALA A 22 -7.84 -0.31 -4.45
C ALA A 22 -8.80 0.87 -4.57
N VAL A 23 -8.64 1.86 -3.69
CA VAL A 23 -9.41 3.11 -3.67
C VAL A 23 -8.52 4.24 -4.18
N GLU A 24 -9.11 5.16 -4.92
CA GLU A 24 -8.39 6.30 -5.47
C GLU A 24 -8.80 7.60 -4.77
N VAL A 25 -7.81 8.43 -4.46
CA VAL A 25 -8.00 9.77 -3.90
C VAL A 25 -7.31 10.79 -4.81
N PRO A 26 -8.02 11.79 -5.34
CA PRO A 26 -7.39 12.81 -6.17
C PRO A 26 -6.36 13.62 -5.37
N LEU A 27 -5.19 13.86 -5.97
CA LEU A 27 -4.11 14.63 -5.35
C LEU A 27 -3.94 16.02 -5.99
N GLY A 28 -4.40 16.19 -7.21
CA GLY A 28 -4.26 17.42 -8.00
C GLY A 28 -3.33 17.23 -9.20
N ASP A 29 -3.49 18.09 -10.22
CA ASP A 29 -2.66 18.10 -11.45
C ASP A 29 -2.59 16.74 -12.18
N GLY A 30 -3.69 15.97 -12.16
CA GLY A 30 -3.75 14.65 -12.78
C GLY A 30 -3.15 13.53 -11.95
N TYR A 31 -2.63 13.84 -10.77
CA TYR A 31 -2.14 12.82 -9.83
C TYR A 31 -3.25 12.28 -8.96
N ARG A 32 -3.12 11.03 -8.58
CA ARG A 32 -4.01 10.38 -7.63
C ARG A 32 -3.24 9.47 -6.68
N ILE A 33 -3.78 9.30 -5.51
CA ILE A 33 -3.30 8.33 -4.54
C ILE A 33 -4.14 7.07 -4.74
N VAL A 34 -3.47 5.93 -4.91
CA VAL A 34 -4.11 4.62 -4.94
C VAL A 34 -3.72 3.88 -3.67
N TYR A 35 -4.70 3.46 -2.88
CA TYR A 35 -4.41 2.79 -1.63
C TYR A 35 -5.27 1.53 -1.44
N SER A 36 -4.75 0.61 -0.69
CA SER A 36 -5.45 -0.58 -0.21
C SER A 36 -4.90 -1.00 1.15
N ALA A 37 -5.68 -1.76 1.89
CA ALA A 37 -5.24 -2.37 3.14
C ALA A 37 -5.73 -3.81 3.20
N PHE A 38 -4.86 -4.73 3.59
CA PHE A 38 -5.13 -6.16 3.53
C PHE A 38 -4.33 -6.92 4.58
N ASN A 39 -4.75 -8.15 4.87
CA ASN A 39 -4.02 -9.04 5.74
C ASN A 39 -2.68 -9.44 5.11
N SER A 40 -1.63 -9.47 5.89
CA SER A 40 -0.28 -9.79 5.38
C SER A 40 -0.18 -11.20 4.80
N THR A 41 -1.09 -12.09 5.18
CA THR A 41 -1.16 -13.46 4.64
C THR A 41 -1.57 -13.51 3.17
N PHE A 42 -2.15 -12.44 2.63
CA PHE A 42 -2.44 -12.33 1.19
C PHE A 42 -1.21 -12.03 0.34
N LEU A 43 -0.12 -11.60 0.99
CA LEU A 43 1.13 -11.36 0.30
C LEU A 43 1.80 -12.71 -0.01
N GLN A 44 2.32 -12.88 -1.23
CA GLN A 44 3.03 -14.10 -1.58
C GLN A 44 4.30 -14.26 -0.73
N PRO A 45 4.65 -15.49 -0.29
CA PRO A 45 5.82 -15.72 0.56
C PRO A 45 7.12 -15.18 -0.02
N GLU A 46 7.33 -15.30 -1.32
CA GLU A 46 8.53 -14.83 -2.02
C GLU A 46 8.64 -13.31 -1.96
N VAL A 47 7.52 -12.61 -2.12
CA VAL A 47 7.45 -11.15 -2.05
C VAL A 47 7.73 -10.68 -0.62
N ALA A 48 7.10 -11.31 0.36
CA ALA A 48 7.33 -10.99 1.77
C ALA A 48 8.79 -11.17 2.15
N LYS A 49 9.41 -12.25 1.70
CA LYS A 49 10.83 -12.53 1.95
C LYS A 49 11.74 -11.49 1.30
N SER A 50 11.47 -11.11 0.05
CA SER A 50 12.27 -10.14 -0.69
C SER A 50 12.34 -8.78 -0.02
N TYR A 51 11.27 -8.36 0.65
CA TYR A 51 11.17 -7.07 1.33
C TYR A 51 11.22 -7.18 2.85
N GLN A 52 11.57 -8.36 3.38
CA GLN A 52 11.66 -8.62 4.82
C GLN A 52 10.36 -8.29 5.57
N LEU A 53 9.24 -8.55 4.92
CA LEU A 53 7.91 -8.37 5.49
C LEU A 53 7.46 -9.66 6.16
N ARG A 54 6.91 -9.53 7.35
CA ARG A 54 6.38 -10.67 8.10
C ARG A 54 4.96 -10.98 7.62
N ARG A 55 4.74 -12.21 7.17
CA ARG A 55 3.40 -12.75 6.96
C ARG A 55 2.91 -13.34 8.28
N SER A 56 1.86 -12.77 8.82
CA SER A 56 1.29 -13.22 10.08
C SER A 56 -0.23 -13.02 10.08
N ARG A 57 -0.94 -13.90 10.76
CA ARG A 57 -2.41 -13.79 10.88
C ARG A 57 -2.85 -12.54 11.62
N ASP A 58 -2.00 -12.00 12.48
CA ASP A 58 -2.25 -10.80 13.29
C ASP A 58 -1.61 -9.54 12.72
N ALA A 59 -1.20 -9.56 11.48
CA ALA A 59 -0.60 -8.41 10.81
C ALA A 59 -1.29 -8.09 9.49
N GLY A 60 -1.46 -6.81 9.24
CA GLY A 60 -1.93 -6.28 7.97
C GLY A 60 -0.92 -5.34 7.34
N LEU A 61 -1.20 -4.94 6.13
CA LEU A 61 -0.39 -4.00 5.35
C LEU A 61 -1.28 -2.93 4.73
N VAL A 62 -0.85 -1.68 4.81
CA VAL A 62 -1.37 -0.59 3.98
C VAL A 62 -0.44 -0.45 2.79
N ASN A 63 -0.99 -0.45 1.59
CA ASN A 63 -0.25 -0.21 0.36
C ASN A 63 -0.70 1.12 -0.25
N ILE A 64 0.27 1.97 -0.60
CA ILE A 64 0.01 3.27 -1.19
C ILE A 64 0.90 3.45 -2.40
N ALA A 65 0.32 3.98 -3.49
CA ALA A 65 1.05 4.47 -4.65
C ALA A 65 0.53 5.85 -5.04
N VAL A 66 1.42 6.70 -5.49
CA VAL A 66 1.08 7.97 -6.14
C VAL A 66 1.25 7.79 -7.63
N VAL A 67 0.19 8.03 -8.39
CA VAL A 67 0.13 7.70 -9.81
C VAL A 67 -0.28 8.94 -10.60
N ASP A 68 0.35 9.17 -11.74
CA ASP A 68 0.00 10.24 -12.66
C ASP A 68 -1.06 9.80 -13.69
N SER A 69 -1.42 10.70 -14.59
CA SER A 69 -2.42 10.44 -15.63
C SER A 69 -1.99 9.36 -16.64
N ASP A 70 -0.69 9.07 -16.74
CA ASP A 70 -0.14 8.02 -17.59
C ASP A 70 0.05 6.69 -16.85
N ASN A 71 -0.51 6.56 -15.65
CA ASN A 71 -0.39 5.41 -14.77
C ASN A 71 1.06 5.10 -14.32
N ARG A 72 1.91 6.10 -14.27
CA ARG A 72 3.26 5.99 -13.74
C ARG A 72 3.28 6.37 -12.27
N THR A 73 4.02 5.60 -11.49
CA THR A 73 4.17 5.88 -10.06
C THR A 73 5.24 6.94 -9.82
N HIS A 74 5.08 7.67 -8.73
CA HIS A 74 6.00 8.73 -8.31
C HIS A 74 6.38 8.55 -6.85
N SER A 75 7.58 9.03 -6.49
CA SER A 75 7.99 9.08 -5.11
C SER A 75 7.19 10.10 -4.31
N ALA A 76 7.00 9.82 -3.04
CA ALA A 76 6.27 10.68 -2.12
C ALA A 76 6.81 10.54 -0.70
N GLU A 77 6.49 11.53 0.12
CA GLU A 77 6.66 11.43 1.57
C GLU A 77 5.33 11.06 2.19
N LEU A 78 5.35 10.07 3.07
CA LEU A 78 4.15 9.57 3.72
C LEU A 78 4.32 9.57 5.23
N SER A 79 3.24 9.93 5.89
CA SER A 79 3.07 9.76 7.33
C SER A 79 1.67 9.27 7.63
N GLY A 80 1.50 8.54 8.71
CA GLY A 80 0.18 8.03 9.04
C GLY A 80 0.08 7.44 10.42
N LEU A 81 -1.16 7.32 10.86
CA LEU A 81 -1.55 6.69 12.12
C LEU A 81 -2.64 5.66 11.86
N ALA A 82 -2.56 4.54 12.56
CA ALA A 82 -3.64 3.60 12.69
C ALA A 82 -4.21 3.67 14.10
N SER A 83 -5.51 3.72 14.24
CA SER A 83 -6.19 3.76 15.54
C SER A 83 -7.30 2.73 15.62
N ASN A 84 -7.51 2.18 16.81
CA ASN A 84 -8.61 1.26 17.10
C ASN A 84 -9.82 2.00 17.70
N ILE A 85 -10.88 1.27 18.01
CA ILE A 85 -12.10 1.83 18.61
C ILE A 85 -11.88 2.43 20.00
N PHE A 86 -10.79 2.08 20.68
CA PHE A 86 -10.43 2.62 22.00
C PHE A 86 -9.52 3.86 21.89
N GLN A 87 -9.35 4.42 20.68
CA GLN A 87 -8.48 5.58 20.42
C GLN A 87 -7.00 5.32 20.70
N GLN A 88 -6.59 4.07 20.73
CA GLN A 88 -5.18 3.71 20.79
C GLN A 88 -4.58 3.88 19.41
N GLN A 89 -3.51 4.67 19.30
CA GLN A 89 -2.87 5.04 18.05
C GLN A 89 -1.50 4.41 17.94
N ARG A 90 -1.18 4.00 16.70
CA ARG A 90 0.16 3.54 16.34
C ARG A 90 0.60 4.23 15.06
N THR A 91 1.84 4.69 15.05
CA THR A 91 2.45 5.29 13.86
C THR A 91 2.65 4.22 12.79
N LEU A 92 2.26 4.56 11.55
CA LEU A 92 2.57 3.75 10.39
C LEU A 92 3.96 4.10 9.88
N GLU A 93 4.80 3.09 9.73
CA GLU A 93 6.14 3.25 9.15
C GLU A 93 6.13 2.68 7.74
N PHE A 94 6.29 3.56 6.75
CA PHE A 94 6.21 3.19 5.35
C PHE A 94 7.55 2.72 4.82
N LEU A 95 7.56 1.49 4.32
CA LEU A 95 8.69 0.91 3.60
C LEU A 95 8.54 1.25 2.11
N THR A 96 9.58 1.81 1.52
CA THR A 96 9.62 2.07 0.08
C THR A 96 9.96 0.80 -0.67
N ILE A 97 9.08 0.42 -1.60
CA ILE A 97 9.28 -0.68 -2.53
C ILE A 97 9.58 -0.08 -3.90
N ASP A 98 10.85 -0.05 -4.26
CA ASP A 98 11.30 0.48 -5.54
C ASP A 98 11.69 -0.66 -6.47
N GLU A 99 10.92 -0.85 -7.53
CA GLU A 99 11.15 -1.88 -8.54
C GLU A 99 11.74 -1.33 -9.84
N GLY A 100 12.26 -0.09 -9.79
CA GLY A 100 12.85 0.59 -10.93
C GLY A 100 11.83 1.37 -11.75
N ASP A 101 10.82 0.71 -12.28
CA ASP A 101 9.73 1.31 -13.07
C ASP A 101 8.47 1.57 -12.27
N ALA A 102 8.40 1.11 -11.02
CA ALA A 102 7.27 1.32 -10.13
C ALA A 102 7.74 1.49 -8.69
N ILE A 103 7.08 2.40 -7.97
CA ILE A 103 7.35 2.70 -6.55
C ILE A 103 6.07 2.53 -5.76
N TYR A 104 6.15 1.74 -4.68
CA TYR A 104 5.05 1.51 -3.73
C TYR A 104 5.53 1.75 -2.32
N TYR A 105 4.58 2.04 -1.44
CA TYR A 105 4.84 2.22 -0.01
C TYR A 105 3.97 1.25 0.78
N LEU A 106 4.61 0.43 1.60
CA LEU A 106 3.95 -0.55 2.45
C LEU A 106 4.18 -0.22 3.92
N ALA A 107 3.11 -0.19 4.71
CA ALA A 107 3.22 0.00 6.14
C ALA A 107 2.50 -1.15 6.88
N PRO A 108 3.21 -1.88 7.74
CA PRO A 108 2.59 -2.92 8.55
C PRO A 108 1.80 -2.33 9.70
N PHE A 109 0.74 -3.02 10.08
CA PHE A 109 -0.03 -2.73 11.29
C PHE A 109 -0.49 -4.04 11.95
N LYS A 110 -0.87 -3.94 13.22
CA LYS A 110 -1.31 -5.09 13.99
C LYS A 110 -2.82 -5.27 13.93
N ILE A 111 -3.25 -6.53 13.82
CA ILE A 111 -4.65 -6.94 13.92
C ILE A 111 -4.80 -7.73 15.21
N ASP A 112 -5.68 -7.29 16.10
CA ASP A 112 -6.00 -7.99 17.34
C ASP A 112 -7.38 -8.63 17.22
N GLY A 113 -7.43 -9.95 16.92
CA GLY A 113 -8.66 -10.70 16.74
C GLY A 113 -9.52 -10.14 15.61
N GLU A 114 -10.68 -9.59 15.95
CA GLU A 114 -11.49 -8.75 15.08
C GLU A 114 -11.22 -7.28 15.43
N SER A 115 -10.70 -6.53 14.49
CA SER A 115 -10.33 -5.13 14.70
C SER A 115 -10.98 -4.23 13.68
N PHE A 116 -11.65 -3.18 14.15
CA PHE A 116 -12.13 -2.09 13.32
C PHE A 116 -11.13 -0.95 13.43
N LEU A 117 -10.35 -0.73 12.37
CA LEU A 117 -9.25 0.21 12.38
C LEU A 117 -9.52 1.44 11.52
N SER A 118 -9.07 2.58 12.01
CA SER A 118 -9.09 3.88 11.33
C SER A 118 -7.67 4.24 10.93
N PHE A 119 -7.50 4.69 9.70
CA PHE A 119 -6.21 5.10 9.16
C PHE A 119 -6.28 6.56 8.77
N ASP A 120 -5.34 7.37 9.27
CA ASP A 120 -5.16 8.76 8.89
C ASP A 120 -3.80 8.87 8.21
N ILE A 121 -3.78 9.25 6.93
CA ILE A 121 -2.57 9.22 6.13
C ILE A 121 -2.40 10.55 5.41
N THR A 122 -1.19 11.11 5.47
CA THR A 122 -0.80 12.30 4.75
C THR A 122 0.24 11.95 3.69
N VAL A 123 -0.02 12.36 2.48
CA VAL A 123 0.85 12.14 1.32
C VAL A 123 1.30 13.49 0.78
N THR A 124 2.62 13.65 0.63
CA THR A 124 3.23 14.82 0.00
C THR A 124 4.06 14.35 -1.19
N ALA A 125 3.63 14.71 -2.38
CA ALA A 125 4.29 14.31 -3.63
C ALA A 125 4.69 15.54 -4.46
N ALA A 126 5.91 15.50 -4.97
CA ALA A 126 6.47 16.54 -5.86
C ALA A 126 6.23 17.96 -5.30
N GLN A 127 5.68 18.86 -6.13
CA GLN A 127 5.39 20.25 -5.76
C GLN A 127 3.91 20.45 -5.38
N LEU A 128 3.19 19.36 -5.15
CA LEU A 128 1.78 19.41 -4.78
C LEU A 128 1.62 19.69 -3.29
N ALA A 129 0.49 20.26 -2.92
CA ALA A 129 0.13 20.45 -1.52
C ALA A 129 -0.08 19.08 -0.84
N PRO A 130 0.29 18.95 0.44
CA PRO A 130 0.03 17.71 1.17
C PRO A 130 -1.45 17.37 1.17
N ARG A 131 -1.76 16.10 0.99
CA ARG A 131 -3.12 15.57 1.04
C ARG A 131 -3.27 14.60 2.20
N THR A 132 -4.18 14.92 3.11
CA THR A 132 -4.56 14.02 4.18
C THR A 132 -5.88 13.35 3.83
N PHE A 133 -5.95 12.04 4.01
CA PHE A 133 -7.18 11.28 3.84
C PHE A 133 -7.30 10.24 4.95
N ASN A 134 -8.50 9.81 5.20
CA ASN A 134 -8.75 8.76 6.17
C ASN A 134 -9.65 7.68 5.59
N PHE A 135 -9.53 6.50 6.12
CA PHE A 135 -10.43 5.41 5.83
C PHE A 135 -10.52 4.46 7.03
N LYS A 136 -11.59 3.69 7.05
CA LYS A 136 -11.84 2.70 8.11
C LYS A 136 -12.08 1.35 7.47
N LYS A 137 -11.56 0.31 8.11
CA LYS A 137 -11.76 -1.05 7.64
C LYS A 137 -11.76 -2.03 8.81
N ARG A 138 -12.59 -3.05 8.69
CA ARG A 138 -12.61 -4.17 9.63
C ARG A 138 -11.67 -5.26 9.16
N PHE A 139 -10.86 -5.77 10.08
CA PHE A 139 -9.92 -6.85 9.85
C PHE A 139 -10.19 -8.00 10.79
N TYR A 140 -9.90 -9.19 10.32
CA TYR A 140 -9.92 -10.42 11.10
C TYR A 140 -8.55 -11.06 11.03
N GLU A 141 -8.14 -11.72 12.11
CA GLU A 141 -6.95 -12.58 12.06
C GLU A 141 -7.21 -13.74 11.11
N GLU A 142 -6.43 -13.85 10.04
CA GLU A 142 -6.57 -14.87 9.00
C GLU A 142 -5.21 -15.47 8.60
#